data_9941544476a48be44a645d03d4444dd4
#
_entry.id   9941544476a48be44a645d03d4444dd4
#
_cell.length_a   1.000
_cell.length_b   1.000
_cell.length_c   1.000
_cell.angle_alpha   90.00
_cell.angle_beta   90.00
_cell.angle_gamma   90.00
#
_symmetry.space_group_name_H-M   'P 1'
#
loop_
_entity.id
_entity.type
_entity.pdbx_description
1 polymer ?
#
loop_
_entity_poly.entity_id
_entity_poly.type
_entity_poly.pdbx_seq_one_letter_code
_entity_poly.pdbx_strand_id
1 'polypeptide(L)'
;MNRVWKPNVTVAAVVERDGHFLLVEEETDDGLRFNQPAGHLDEGESLLAACAREALEETAWNFTPTALVGVYQWQRPQGDITYLRFAFCGELGAHEAGRVLDSGILRAVWMTPDEIRASADRHRSPLVWQCVSDWLAGRRFPLELIRHYD
;
A
#
# COMPACT_ATOMS: atom_id res chain seq x y z
N MET A 1 -24.29 -23.74 11.79
CA MET A 1 -23.13 -23.75 10.87
C MET A 1 -22.11 -22.73 11.31
N ASN A 2 -20.88 -23.16 11.48
CA ASN A 2 -19.81 -22.27 11.91
C ASN A 2 -19.33 -21.39 10.75
N ARG A 3 -19.20 -20.13 11.06
CA ARG A 3 -18.71 -19.14 10.11
C ARG A 3 -17.19 -19.07 10.21
N VAL A 4 -16.51 -19.20 9.10
CA VAL A 4 -15.05 -19.04 9.06
C VAL A 4 -14.74 -17.55 9.07
N TRP A 5 -14.00 -17.11 10.07
CA TRP A 5 -13.53 -15.74 10.13
C TRP A 5 -12.44 -15.52 9.07
N LYS A 6 -12.45 -14.35 8.43
CA LYS A 6 -11.49 -14.02 7.39
C LYS A 6 -10.97 -12.60 7.61
N PRO A 7 -9.64 -12.40 7.51
CA PRO A 7 -9.10 -11.05 7.50
C PRO A 7 -9.33 -10.40 6.13
N ASN A 8 -9.18 -9.08 6.09
CA ASN A 8 -9.12 -8.35 4.84
C ASN A 8 -7.69 -8.38 4.33
N VAL A 9 -7.46 -9.05 3.22
CA VAL A 9 -6.14 -9.10 2.59
C VAL A 9 -5.96 -7.87 1.72
N THR A 10 -4.88 -7.13 1.96
CA THR A 10 -4.56 -5.92 1.21
C THR A 10 -3.13 -5.97 0.69
N VAL A 11 -2.88 -5.14 -0.31
CA VAL A 11 -1.55 -4.96 -0.91
C VAL A 11 -1.18 -3.49 -0.81
N ALA A 12 0.11 -3.20 -0.76
CA ALA A 12 0.60 -1.83 -0.72
C ALA A 12 1.91 -1.71 -1.49
N ALA A 13 2.11 -0.59 -2.16
CA ALA A 13 3.34 -0.28 -2.87
C ALA A 13 4.17 0.71 -2.06
N VAL A 14 5.41 0.34 -1.78
CA VAL A 14 6.40 1.22 -1.13
C VAL A 14 7.35 1.67 -2.21
N VAL A 15 7.20 2.90 -2.67
CA VAL A 15 7.90 3.44 -3.83
C VAL A 15 8.74 4.63 -3.40
N GLU A 16 10.05 4.53 -3.63
CA GLU A 16 10.99 5.60 -3.30
C GLU A 16 11.61 6.14 -4.59
N ARG A 17 11.79 7.46 -4.64
CA ARG A 17 12.52 8.16 -5.69
C ARG A 17 13.20 9.39 -5.10
N ASP A 18 14.52 9.46 -5.23
CA ASP A 18 15.28 10.61 -4.80
C ASP A 18 15.02 11.05 -3.35
N GLY A 19 14.90 10.06 -2.45
CA GLY A 19 14.66 10.30 -1.03
C GLY A 19 13.22 10.62 -0.66
N HIS A 20 12.30 10.50 -1.60
CA HIS A 20 10.87 10.73 -1.38
C HIS A 20 10.09 9.44 -1.60
N PHE A 21 9.02 9.28 -0.85
CA PHE A 21 8.11 8.13 -0.98
C PHE A 21 6.79 8.57 -1.57
N LEU A 22 6.27 7.73 -2.47
CA LEU A 22 4.97 7.98 -3.09
C LEU A 22 3.86 7.56 -2.15
N LEU A 23 3.06 8.52 -1.71
CA LEU A 23 1.87 8.29 -0.90
C LEU A 23 0.64 8.83 -1.62
N VAL A 24 -0.52 8.47 -1.12
CA VAL A 24 -1.80 9.05 -1.55
C VAL A 24 -2.44 9.77 -0.38
N GLU A 25 -3.15 10.85 -0.69
CA GLU A 25 -4.03 11.52 0.25
C GLU A 25 -5.46 11.16 -0.13
N GLU A 26 -6.19 10.58 0.82
CA GLU A 26 -7.52 10.04 0.54
C GLU A 26 -8.55 10.50 1.57
N GLU A 27 -9.80 10.59 1.13
CA GLU A 27 -10.93 10.84 2.01
C GLU A 27 -11.31 9.57 2.75
N THR A 28 -11.48 9.70 4.06
CA THR A 28 -11.90 8.60 4.93
C THR A 28 -13.01 9.09 5.86
N ASP A 29 -13.63 8.19 6.59
CA ASP A 29 -14.61 8.53 7.61
C ASP A 29 -14.03 9.43 8.71
N ASP A 30 -12.71 9.37 8.90
CA ASP A 30 -11.99 10.16 9.91
C ASP A 30 -11.29 11.40 9.30
N GLY A 31 -11.68 11.81 8.10
CA GLY A 31 -11.10 12.95 7.39
C GLY A 31 -10.03 12.52 6.38
N LEU A 32 -9.20 13.47 5.98
CA LEU A 32 -8.13 13.23 5.00
C LEU A 32 -6.97 12.50 5.66
N ARG A 33 -6.54 11.39 5.05
CA ARG A 33 -5.46 10.54 5.56
C ARG A 33 -4.46 10.23 4.47
N PHE A 34 -3.21 10.01 4.88
CA PHE A 34 -2.16 9.50 4.01
C PHE A 34 -2.05 7.98 4.13
N ASN A 35 -1.76 7.35 3.01
CA ASN A 35 -1.50 5.91 2.93
C ASN A 35 -0.51 5.64 1.81
N GLN A 36 0.12 4.47 1.82
CA GLN A 36 0.75 4.00 0.59
C GLN A 36 -0.35 3.82 -0.47
N PRO A 37 0.01 3.81 -1.76
CA PRO A 37 -0.91 3.25 -2.75
C PRO A 37 -1.24 1.82 -2.33
N ALA A 38 -2.52 1.55 -2.05
CA ALA A 38 -2.91 0.30 -1.40
C ALA A 38 -4.38 0.00 -1.63
N GLY A 39 -4.74 -1.26 -1.50
CA GLY A 39 -6.13 -1.67 -1.60
C GLY A 39 -6.31 -3.17 -1.41
N HIS A 40 -7.53 -3.64 -1.59
CA HIS A 40 -7.89 -5.03 -1.37
C HIS A 40 -7.46 -5.93 -2.53
N LEU A 41 -7.11 -7.17 -2.17
CA LEU A 41 -6.94 -8.22 -3.15
C LEU A 41 -8.31 -8.57 -3.73
N ASP A 42 -8.41 -8.57 -5.06
CA ASP A 42 -9.64 -9.00 -5.73
C ASP A 42 -9.63 -10.52 -5.96
N GLU A 43 -10.81 -11.10 -6.03
CA GLU A 43 -10.95 -12.53 -6.28
C GLU A 43 -10.26 -12.93 -7.59
N GLY A 44 -9.47 -14.00 -7.52
CA GLY A 44 -8.77 -14.54 -8.70
C GLY A 44 -7.50 -13.79 -9.07
N GLU A 45 -7.15 -12.76 -8.36
CA GLU A 45 -5.99 -11.91 -8.64
C GLU A 45 -4.78 -12.35 -7.83
N SER A 46 -3.58 -12.32 -8.42
CA SER A 46 -2.37 -12.53 -7.64
C SER A 46 -2.05 -11.29 -6.80
N LEU A 47 -1.29 -11.49 -5.71
CA LEU A 47 -0.88 -10.35 -4.87
C LEU A 47 -0.06 -9.34 -5.65
N LEU A 48 0.82 -9.79 -6.54
CA LEU A 48 1.65 -8.90 -7.36
C LEU A 48 0.80 -8.08 -8.33
N ALA A 49 -0.16 -8.73 -8.99
CA ALA A 49 -1.08 -8.05 -9.90
C ALA A 49 -1.95 -7.03 -9.16
N ALA A 50 -2.43 -7.39 -7.96
CA ALA A 50 -3.22 -6.50 -7.14
C ALA A 50 -2.44 -5.23 -6.77
N CYS A 51 -1.17 -5.40 -6.38
CA CYS A 51 -0.31 -4.27 -6.01
C CYS A 51 -0.09 -3.33 -7.20
N ALA A 52 0.22 -3.88 -8.37
CA ALA A 52 0.40 -3.09 -9.58
C ALA A 52 -0.89 -2.34 -9.96
N ARG A 53 -2.03 -3.03 -9.88
CA ARG A 53 -3.33 -2.44 -10.19
C ARG A 53 -3.66 -1.27 -9.25
N GLU A 54 -3.51 -1.47 -7.95
CA GLU A 54 -3.81 -0.42 -6.97
C GLU A 54 -2.89 0.80 -7.14
N ALA A 55 -1.60 0.58 -7.40
CA ALA A 55 -0.67 1.68 -7.65
C ALA A 55 -1.11 2.50 -8.85
N LEU A 56 -1.51 1.85 -9.95
CA LEU A 56 -1.97 2.54 -11.15
C LEU A 56 -3.27 3.30 -10.90
N GLU A 57 -4.24 2.64 -10.25
CA GLU A 57 -5.56 3.25 -10.00
C GLU A 57 -5.47 4.45 -9.05
N GLU A 58 -4.54 4.44 -8.11
CA GLU A 58 -4.44 5.49 -7.09
C GLU A 58 -3.42 6.56 -7.39
N THR A 59 -2.45 6.31 -8.25
CA THR A 59 -1.35 7.26 -8.52
C THR A 59 -1.11 7.55 -10.00
N ALA A 60 -1.74 6.82 -10.90
CA ALA A 60 -1.49 6.87 -12.35
C ALA A 60 -0.08 6.39 -12.75
N TRP A 61 0.67 5.81 -11.83
CA TRP A 61 1.96 5.22 -12.12
C TRP A 61 1.86 3.73 -12.40
N ASN A 62 2.45 3.29 -13.50
CA ASN A 62 2.70 1.87 -13.71
C ASN A 62 3.81 1.44 -12.76
N PHE A 63 3.59 0.35 -12.06
CA PHE A 63 4.48 -0.13 -11.02
C PHE A 63 4.71 -1.63 -11.16
N THR A 64 5.97 -2.06 -11.07
CA THR A 64 6.36 -3.46 -11.11
C THR A 64 6.95 -3.84 -9.76
N PRO A 65 6.28 -4.67 -8.94
CA PRO A 65 6.87 -5.19 -7.71
C PRO A 65 8.11 -6.02 -8.02
N THR A 66 9.19 -5.81 -7.26
CA THR A 66 10.43 -6.57 -7.39
C THR A 66 10.87 -7.25 -6.11
N ALA A 67 10.35 -6.83 -4.96
CA ALA A 67 10.65 -7.47 -3.68
C ALA A 67 9.51 -7.24 -2.70
N LEU A 68 9.39 -8.16 -1.73
CA LEU A 68 8.48 -8.01 -0.62
C LEU A 68 9.19 -7.23 0.49
N VAL A 69 8.56 -6.16 0.99
CA VAL A 69 9.08 -5.41 2.15
C VAL A 69 8.68 -6.08 3.44
N GLY A 70 7.45 -6.54 3.51
CA GLY A 70 6.96 -7.23 4.70
C GLY A 70 5.50 -7.65 4.57
N VAL A 71 5.09 -8.45 5.56
CA VAL A 71 3.70 -8.88 5.74
C VAL A 71 3.28 -8.38 7.12
N TYR A 72 2.17 -7.65 7.17
CA TYR A 72 1.74 -6.95 8.38
C TYR A 72 0.31 -7.36 8.74
N GLN A 73 0.12 -7.75 10.00
CA GLN A 73 -1.21 -8.00 10.53
C GLN A 73 -1.56 -6.90 11.51
N TRP A 74 -2.67 -6.22 11.27
CA TRP A 74 -3.10 -5.11 12.11
C TRP A 74 -4.61 -5.12 12.29
N GLN A 75 -5.04 -5.13 13.55
CA GLN A 75 -6.44 -4.99 13.88
C GLN A 75 -6.76 -3.52 14.16
N ARG A 76 -7.76 -3.01 13.47
CA ARG A 76 -8.25 -1.65 13.65
C ARG A 76 -8.71 -1.45 15.11
N PRO A 77 -8.49 -0.26 15.73
CA PRO A 77 -8.86 -0.04 17.14
C PRO A 77 -10.30 -0.37 17.47
N GLN A 78 -11.22 -0.20 16.52
CA GLN A 78 -12.63 -0.56 16.68
C GLN A 78 -12.84 -2.07 16.85
N GLY A 79 -11.86 -2.89 16.53
CA GLY A 79 -11.90 -4.34 16.71
C GLY A 79 -12.72 -5.10 15.69
N ASP A 80 -13.23 -4.43 14.67
CA ASP A 80 -14.15 -5.02 13.68
C ASP A 80 -13.44 -5.57 12.44
N ILE A 81 -12.24 -5.06 12.10
CA ILE A 81 -11.50 -5.48 10.91
C ILE A 81 -10.05 -5.77 11.29
N THR A 82 -9.56 -6.93 10.82
CA THR A 82 -8.14 -7.26 10.84
C THR A 82 -7.64 -7.21 9.40
N TYR A 83 -6.61 -6.41 9.18
CA TYR A 83 -5.96 -6.32 7.88
C TYR A 83 -4.72 -7.21 7.86
N LEU A 84 -4.54 -7.89 6.74
CA LEU A 84 -3.31 -8.63 6.46
C LEU A 84 -2.71 -7.98 5.21
N ARG A 85 -1.72 -7.13 5.41
CA ARG A 85 -1.11 -6.33 4.35
C ARG A 85 0.15 -7.00 3.83
N PHE A 86 0.24 -7.09 2.51
CA PHE A 86 1.47 -7.48 1.79
C PHE A 86 2.02 -6.22 1.13
N ALA A 87 3.19 -5.75 1.60
CA ALA A 87 3.80 -4.53 1.09
C ALA A 87 4.99 -4.89 0.20
N PHE A 88 4.97 -4.33 -1.02
CA PHE A 88 6.00 -4.58 -2.02
C PHE A 88 6.72 -3.28 -2.36
N CYS A 89 8.01 -3.37 -2.64
CA CYS A 89 8.73 -2.31 -3.34
C CYS A 89 9.04 -2.76 -4.76
N GLY A 90 9.45 -1.84 -5.61
CA GLY A 90 9.69 -2.15 -7.00
C GLY A 90 10.02 -0.91 -7.81
N GLU A 91 9.75 -0.98 -9.11
CA GLU A 91 10.14 0.03 -10.07
C GLU A 91 8.93 0.71 -10.69
N LEU A 92 9.02 2.02 -10.87
CA LEU A 92 8.03 2.78 -11.62
C LEU A 92 8.31 2.67 -13.12
N GLY A 93 7.24 2.48 -13.88
CA GLY A 93 7.26 2.62 -15.33
C GLY A 93 6.69 3.97 -15.74
N ALA A 94 5.85 3.98 -16.77
CA ALA A 94 5.26 5.21 -17.29
C ALA A 94 4.21 5.77 -16.33
N HIS A 95 4.15 7.11 -16.28
CA HIS A 95 3.05 7.81 -15.62
C HIS A 95 1.97 8.13 -16.66
N GLU A 96 0.74 7.72 -16.37
CA GLU A 96 -0.39 7.96 -17.28
C GLU A 96 -1.03 9.30 -16.96
N ALA A 97 -0.45 10.37 -17.53
CA ALA A 97 -0.95 11.72 -17.33
C ALA A 97 -2.40 11.83 -17.78
N GLY A 98 -3.22 12.48 -16.95
CA GLY A 98 -4.65 12.64 -17.24
C GLY A 98 -5.53 11.46 -16.81
N ARG A 99 -4.94 10.38 -16.30
CA ARG A 99 -5.73 9.30 -15.75
C ARG A 99 -6.53 9.78 -14.53
N VAL A 100 -7.82 9.49 -14.52
CA VAL A 100 -8.66 9.78 -13.36
C VAL A 100 -8.34 8.78 -12.26
N LEU A 101 -8.00 9.29 -11.07
CA LEU A 101 -7.70 8.44 -9.92
C LEU A 101 -8.97 7.88 -9.31
N ASP A 102 -8.84 6.78 -8.55
CA ASP A 102 -9.97 6.16 -7.88
C ASP A 102 -10.74 7.15 -7.01
N SER A 103 -12.04 6.90 -6.90
CA SER A 103 -12.93 7.68 -6.04
C SER A 103 -12.38 7.72 -4.60
N GLY A 104 -12.36 8.90 -4.01
CA GLY A 104 -11.84 9.12 -2.66
C GLY A 104 -10.37 9.51 -2.63
N ILE A 105 -9.60 9.25 -3.68
CA ILE A 105 -8.21 9.69 -3.76
C ILE A 105 -8.17 11.14 -4.25
N LEU A 106 -7.65 12.04 -3.41
CA LEU A 106 -7.48 13.43 -3.80
C LEU A 106 -6.28 13.62 -4.70
N ARG A 107 -5.16 13.01 -4.32
CA ARG A 107 -3.89 13.19 -5.05
C ARG A 107 -2.85 12.16 -4.61
N ALA A 108 -1.89 11.94 -5.48
CA ALA A 108 -0.63 11.28 -5.14
C ALA A 108 0.40 12.35 -4.78
N VAL A 109 1.23 12.08 -3.77
CA VAL A 109 2.22 13.03 -3.27
C VAL A 109 3.55 12.31 -3.04
N TRP A 110 4.64 13.05 -3.19
CA TRP A 110 5.97 12.57 -2.85
C TRP A 110 6.39 13.22 -1.54
N MET A 111 6.73 12.41 -0.53
CA MET A 111 7.05 12.89 0.80
C MET A 111 8.36 12.31 1.30
N THR A 112 9.16 13.14 1.96
CA THR A 112 10.37 12.68 2.62
C THR A 112 10.02 11.87 3.88
N PRO A 113 10.93 11.01 4.39
CA PRO A 113 10.69 10.32 5.66
C PRO A 113 10.35 11.26 6.81
N ASP A 114 11.00 12.44 6.88
CA ASP A 114 10.70 13.41 7.94
C ASP A 114 9.28 13.98 7.81
N GLU A 115 8.86 14.30 6.59
CA GLU A 115 7.49 14.75 6.32
C GLU A 115 6.46 13.67 6.68
N ILE A 116 6.77 12.42 6.37
CA ILE A 116 5.88 11.30 6.71
C ILE A 116 5.75 11.20 8.22
N ARG A 117 6.87 11.21 8.97
CA ARG A 117 6.82 11.15 10.42
C ARG A 117 6.07 12.33 11.03
N ALA A 118 6.28 13.52 10.49
CA ALA A 118 5.62 14.72 10.98
C ALA A 118 4.10 14.70 10.81
N SER A 119 3.60 13.89 9.87
CA SER A 119 2.17 13.76 9.60
C SER A 119 1.55 12.49 10.19
N ALA A 120 2.18 11.89 11.21
CA ALA A 120 1.76 10.60 11.78
C ALA A 120 0.29 10.58 12.23
N ASP A 121 -0.21 11.71 12.74
CA ASP A 121 -1.61 11.85 13.16
C ASP A 121 -2.60 11.80 12.00
N ARG A 122 -2.12 11.92 10.77
CA ARG A 122 -2.93 11.84 9.56
C ARG A 122 -2.71 10.54 8.78
N HIS A 123 -2.02 9.58 9.35
CA HIS A 123 -1.83 8.28 8.67
C HIS A 123 -3.09 7.43 8.76
N ARG A 124 -3.39 6.72 7.68
CA ARG A 124 -4.51 5.79 7.63
C ARG A 124 -4.40 4.71 8.70
N SER A 125 -3.18 4.27 8.98
CA SER A 125 -2.85 3.27 10.00
C SER A 125 -1.38 3.38 10.40
N PRO A 126 -0.97 2.71 11.49
CA PRO A 126 0.45 2.64 11.87
C PRO A 126 1.32 2.01 10.80
N LEU A 127 0.73 1.24 9.88
CA LEU A 127 1.48 0.55 8.84
C LEU A 127 2.09 1.51 7.83
N VAL A 128 1.56 2.73 7.70
CA VAL A 128 2.10 3.73 6.76
C VAL A 128 3.56 4.01 7.07
N TRP A 129 3.87 4.37 8.32
CA TRP A 129 5.25 4.60 8.72
C TRP A 129 6.05 3.30 8.80
N GLN A 130 5.44 2.22 9.29
CA GLN A 130 6.15 0.95 9.44
C GLN A 130 6.69 0.44 8.11
N CYS A 131 5.92 0.55 7.04
CA CYS A 131 6.37 0.15 5.71
C CYS A 131 7.56 0.97 5.24
N VAL A 132 7.54 2.29 5.44
CA VAL A 132 8.66 3.18 5.08
C VAL A 132 9.90 2.85 5.92
N SER A 133 9.70 2.70 7.23
CA SER A 133 10.77 2.38 8.16
C SER A 133 11.46 1.05 7.81
N ASP A 134 10.68 0.03 7.48
CA ASP A 134 11.21 -1.27 7.08
C ASP A 134 11.97 -1.19 5.76
N TRP A 135 11.45 -0.42 4.80
CA TRP A 135 12.17 -0.19 3.55
C TRP A 135 13.52 0.50 3.80
N LEU A 136 13.53 1.52 4.65
CA LEU A 136 14.76 2.24 5.04
C LEU A 136 15.74 1.33 5.76
N ALA A 137 15.25 0.36 6.52
CA ALA A 137 16.09 -0.64 7.19
C ALA A 137 16.65 -1.69 6.22
N GLY A 138 16.32 -1.61 4.94
CA GLY A 138 16.84 -2.52 3.92
C GLY A 138 16.07 -3.83 3.80
N ARG A 139 14.87 -3.93 4.35
CA ARG A 139 14.08 -5.16 4.28
C ARG A 139 13.62 -5.42 2.85
N ARG A 140 14.15 -6.48 2.28
CA ARG A 140 13.84 -6.94 0.92
C ARG A 140 13.82 -8.45 0.93
N PHE A 141 12.66 -9.02 0.67
CA PHE A 141 12.49 -10.47 0.63
C PHE A 141 12.13 -10.90 -0.79
N PRO A 142 12.62 -12.07 -1.22
CA PRO A 142 12.37 -12.54 -2.59
C PRO A 142 10.88 -12.73 -2.86
N LEU A 143 10.46 -12.35 -4.06
CA LEU A 143 9.05 -12.53 -4.48
C LEU A 143 8.65 -14.01 -4.52
N GLU A 144 9.60 -14.91 -4.69
CA GLU A 144 9.35 -16.36 -4.71
C GLU A 144 8.88 -16.92 -3.37
N LEU A 145 8.92 -16.13 -2.28
CA LEU A 145 8.25 -16.49 -1.04
C LEU A 145 6.74 -16.60 -1.24
N ILE A 146 6.23 -15.90 -2.23
CA ILE A 146 4.80 -15.88 -2.54
C ILE A 146 4.59 -16.67 -3.81
N ARG A 147 3.76 -17.70 -3.74
CA ARG A 147 3.42 -18.53 -4.87
C ARG A 147 1.94 -18.39 -5.18
N HIS A 148 1.62 -18.10 -6.43
CA HIS A 148 0.23 -18.01 -6.87
C HIS A 148 -0.15 -19.29 -7.59
N TYR A 149 -1.24 -19.89 -7.15
CA TYR A 149 -1.83 -21.07 -7.78
C TYR A 149 -3.27 -20.74 -8.18
N ASP A 150 -3.63 -21.11 -9.40
CA ASP A 150 -5.00 -20.95 -9.90
C ASP A 150 -5.93 -22.01 -9.34
#